data_9e1c6f001462dbab5d4b346cfa35902b
#
_entry.id   9e1c6f001462dbab5d4b346cfa35902b
#
_cell.length_a   1.000
_cell.length_b   1.000
_cell.length_c   1.000
_cell.angle_alpha   90.00
_cell.angle_beta   90.00
_cell.angle_gamma   90.00
#
_symmetry.space_group_name_H-M   'P 1'
#
loop_
_entity.id
_entity.type
_entity.pdbx_description
1 polymer ?
#
loop_
_entity_poly.entity_id
_entity_poly.type
_entity_poly.pdbx_seq_one_letter_code
_entity_poly.pdbx_strand_id
1 'polypeptide(L)'
;RTALPRQQTLRALIDWSFDLLGAAEKTLFVRLSVFAGGWNLPAAEDVCTDPDLAPEDVLDLLTGLANKSLVVPDCEGARYRMLETIRDYARDRLRERGESAALRVRHCRCFVKFAEDAEPHLEGGEDQPDWLAKLEVEHDNLRSALGWSLEESEGDEAALRLTGALYRFWAHRGHAHEGRQWCEAALGRTAGRPGTLARLKALHASGTLTWRLGDIIGARSLLEQALAMSRELGDRSCEGRVLSNLGGIAIHQADDAAAQAFLEQAVVIHRA
;
A
#
# COMPACT_ATOMS: atom_id res chain seq x y z
N ARG A 1 -29.74 -8.97 14.89
CA ARG A 1 -29.50 -10.31 14.30
C ARG A 1 -28.83 -11.14 15.38
N THR A 2 -29.50 -12.16 15.90
CA THR A 2 -28.93 -13.10 16.88
C THR A 2 -27.87 -13.95 16.18
N ALA A 3 -26.62 -13.89 16.68
CA ALA A 3 -25.54 -14.72 16.18
C ALA A 3 -25.84 -16.21 16.37
N LEU A 4 -25.38 -17.07 15.45
CA LEU A 4 -25.56 -18.52 15.54
C LEU A 4 -24.91 -19.06 16.83
N PRO A 5 -25.46 -20.10 17.50
CA PRO A 5 -24.95 -20.61 18.78
C PRO A 5 -23.46 -20.93 18.80
N ARG A 6 -22.88 -21.42 17.69
CA ARG A 6 -21.44 -21.70 17.55
C ARG A 6 -20.59 -20.41 17.60
N GLN A 7 -21.07 -19.30 17.04
CA GLN A 7 -20.37 -18.00 17.08
C GLN A 7 -20.39 -17.39 18.49
N GLN A 8 -21.48 -17.61 19.24
CA GLN A 8 -21.56 -17.18 20.65
C GLN A 8 -20.58 -17.97 21.53
N THR A 9 -20.44 -19.27 21.32
CA THR A 9 -19.50 -20.12 22.05
C THR A 9 -18.03 -19.73 21.74
N LEU A 10 -17.70 -19.50 20.46
CA LEU A 10 -16.35 -19.10 20.07
C LEU A 10 -16.00 -17.70 20.62
N ARG A 11 -16.93 -16.74 20.54
CA ARG A 11 -16.72 -15.41 21.13
C ARG A 11 -16.49 -15.47 22.64
N ALA A 12 -17.25 -16.29 23.37
CA ALA A 12 -17.05 -16.50 24.80
C ALA A 12 -15.68 -17.09 25.16
N LEU A 13 -15.17 -18.01 24.30
CA LEU A 13 -13.81 -18.56 24.48
C LEU A 13 -12.72 -17.50 24.25
N ILE A 14 -12.92 -16.64 23.24
CA ILE A 14 -11.97 -15.55 22.97
C ILE A 14 -12.03 -14.51 24.11
N ASP A 15 -13.23 -14.16 24.60
CA ASP A 15 -13.42 -13.27 25.76
C ASP A 15 -12.66 -13.80 26.97
N TRP A 16 -12.81 -15.10 27.31
CA TRP A 16 -12.11 -15.71 28.42
C TRP A 16 -10.59 -15.68 28.23
N SER A 17 -10.08 -15.99 27.03
CA SER A 17 -8.65 -15.94 26.72
C SER A 17 -8.12 -14.50 26.79
N PHE A 18 -8.89 -13.52 26.33
CA PHE A 18 -8.54 -12.11 26.41
C PHE A 18 -8.50 -11.60 27.86
N ASP A 19 -9.42 -12.05 28.74
CA ASP A 19 -9.45 -11.64 30.13
C ASP A 19 -8.21 -12.10 30.90
N LEU A 20 -7.60 -13.21 30.48
CA LEU A 20 -6.35 -13.74 31.06
C LEU A 20 -5.09 -12.98 30.62
N LEU A 21 -5.19 -12.05 29.66
CA LEU A 21 -4.07 -11.26 29.20
C LEU A 21 -3.68 -10.17 30.22
N GLY A 22 -2.39 -9.92 30.36
CA GLY A 22 -1.87 -8.74 31.03
C GLY A 22 -2.22 -7.44 30.29
N ALA A 23 -2.06 -6.30 30.93
CA ALA A 23 -2.44 -5.00 30.35
C ALA A 23 -1.69 -4.71 29.04
N ALA A 24 -0.38 -4.93 28.98
CA ALA A 24 0.44 -4.73 27.78
C ALA A 24 0.05 -5.71 26.65
N GLU A 25 -0.18 -7.00 27.00
CA GLU A 25 -0.65 -8.00 26.02
C GLU A 25 -2.01 -7.62 25.44
N LYS A 26 -2.95 -7.15 26.25
CA LYS A 26 -4.26 -6.66 25.80
C LYS A 26 -4.12 -5.49 24.82
N THR A 27 -3.22 -4.57 25.13
CA THR A 27 -2.95 -3.41 24.29
C THR A 27 -2.37 -3.83 22.94
N LEU A 28 -1.30 -4.64 22.96
CA LEU A 28 -0.72 -5.14 21.71
C LEU A 28 -1.72 -5.96 20.91
N PHE A 29 -2.44 -6.90 21.53
CA PHE A 29 -3.42 -7.75 20.89
C PHE A 29 -4.48 -6.97 20.11
N VAL A 30 -5.07 -5.93 20.72
CA VAL A 30 -6.11 -5.14 20.01
C VAL A 30 -5.51 -4.30 18.88
N ARG A 31 -4.29 -3.79 19.07
CA ARG A 31 -3.59 -2.98 18.05
C ARG A 31 -3.19 -3.80 16.83
N LEU A 32 -2.76 -5.04 17.00
CA LEU A 32 -2.41 -5.95 15.91
C LEU A 32 -3.59 -6.24 14.95
N SER A 33 -4.83 -5.98 15.36
CA SER A 33 -6.02 -6.15 14.51
C SER A 33 -6.07 -5.18 13.32
N VAL A 34 -5.23 -4.14 13.28
CA VAL A 34 -5.16 -3.21 12.15
C VAL A 34 -4.58 -3.86 10.90
N PHE A 35 -3.68 -4.86 11.09
CA PHE A 35 -3.06 -5.54 9.98
C PHE A 35 -4.04 -6.45 9.22
N ALA A 36 -3.86 -6.52 7.90
CA ALA A 36 -4.56 -7.43 7.00
C ALA A 36 -3.55 -8.47 6.47
N GLY A 37 -3.90 -9.76 6.55
CA GLY A 37 -3.05 -10.86 6.04
C GLY A 37 -1.87 -11.25 6.95
N GLY A 38 -1.48 -10.44 7.91
CA GLY A 38 -0.36 -10.69 8.82
C GLY A 38 0.65 -9.55 8.87
N TRP A 39 1.73 -9.74 9.63
CA TRP A 39 2.76 -8.71 9.86
C TRP A 39 4.10 -9.37 10.25
N ASN A 40 5.20 -8.66 10.12
CA ASN A 40 6.49 -8.99 10.69
C ASN A 40 6.75 -8.19 11.97
N LEU A 41 7.79 -8.53 12.72
CA LEU A 41 8.13 -7.86 13.97
C LEU A 41 8.37 -6.34 13.77
N PRO A 42 9.18 -5.88 12.79
CA PRO A 42 9.39 -4.45 12.57
C PRO A 42 8.10 -3.67 12.29
N ALA A 43 7.14 -4.23 11.56
CA ALA A 43 5.86 -3.58 11.31
C ALA A 43 5.02 -3.48 12.61
N ALA A 44 5.03 -4.53 13.45
CA ALA A 44 4.35 -4.47 14.75
C ALA A 44 4.96 -3.41 15.68
N GLU A 45 6.28 -3.30 15.70
CA GLU A 45 7.02 -2.28 16.46
C GLU A 45 6.69 -0.86 15.96
N ASP A 46 6.70 -0.61 14.63
CA ASP A 46 6.41 0.73 14.08
C ASP A 46 4.95 1.15 14.28
N VAL A 47 4.01 0.21 14.15
CA VAL A 47 2.57 0.53 14.14
C VAL A 47 1.95 0.47 15.53
N CYS A 48 2.31 -0.54 16.35
CA CYS A 48 1.57 -0.83 17.60
C CYS A 48 2.15 -0.15 18.83
N THR A 49 3.34 0.45 18.76
CA THR A 49 4.02 1.04 19.92
C THR A 49 3.66 2.51 20.15
N ASP A 50 3.81 2.95 21.37
CA ASP A 50 3.69 4.33 21.84
C ASP A 50 4.42 4.47 23.21
N PRO A 51 4.36 5.61 23.92
CA PRO A 51 5.02 5.76 25.22
C PRO A 51 4.62 4.72 26.29
N ASP A 52 3.42 4.11 26.15
CA ASP A 52 2.91 3.11 27.09
C ASP A 52 3.25 1.67 26.69
N LEU A 53 3.76 1.46 25.47
CA LEU A 53 4.15 0.15 24.92
C LEU A 53 5.46 0.31 24.13
N ALA A 54 6.59 -0.03 24.75
CA ALA A 54 7.91 0.13 24.15
C ALA A 54 8.18 -0.91 23.04
N PRO A 55 8.93 -0.54 21.97
CA PRO A 55 9.26 -1.48 20.88
C PRO A 55 9.97 -2.75 21.36
N GLU A 56 10.87 -2.63 22.34
CA GLU A 56 11.63 -3.74 22.90
C GLU A 56 10.77 -4.81 23.60
N ASP A 57 9.55 -4.47 24.02
CA ASP A 57 8.64 -5.41 24.68
C ASP A 57 7.80 -6.22 23.65
N VAL A 58 7.73 -5.78 22.38
CA VAL A 58 6.81 -6.34 21.38
C VAL A 58 7.08 -7.82 21.11
N LEU A 59 8.33 -8.24 21.02
CA LEU A 59 8.69 -9.63 20.75
C LEU A 59 8.24 -10.57 21.88
N ASP A 60 8.46 -10.19 23.12
CA ASP A 60 8.07 -10.99 24.28
C ASP A 60 6.54 -11.08 24.39
N LEU A 61 5.85 -9.96 24.16
CA LEU A 61 4.38 -9.93 24.13
C LEU A 61 3.80 -10.76 22.99
N LEU A 62 4.38 -10.72 21.77
CA LEU A 62 4.00 -11.59 20.66
C LEU A 62 4.17 -13.07 21.01
N THR A 63 5.28 -13.40 21.68
CA THR A 63 5.53 -14.77 22.16
C THR A 63 4.47 -15.19 23.18
N GLY A 64 4.10 -14.32 24.10
CA GLY A 64 3.02 -14.54 25.07
C GLY A 64 1.67 -14.77 24.41
N LEU A 65 1.33 -13.96 23.39
CA LEU A 65 0.09 -14.09 22.59
C LEU A 65 0.08 -15.39 21.75
N ALA A 66 1.24 -15.78 21.20
CA ALA A 66 1.38 -17.02 20.45
C ALA A 66 1.18 -18.26 21.34
N ASN A 67 1.77 -18.27 22.53
CA ASN A 67 1.59 -19.33 23.52
C ASN A 67 0.11 -19.51 23.95
N LYS A 68 -0.66 -18.42 23.87
CA LYS A 68 -2.12 -18.43 24.15
C LYS A 68 -2.96 -18.66 22.88
N SER A 69 -2.33 -18.98 21.73
CA SER A 69 -2.99 -19.24 20.44
C SER A 69 -3.85 -18.08 19.90
N LEU A 70 -3.59 -16.86 20.34
CA LEU A 70 -4.24 -15.64 19.87
C LEU A 70 -3.55 -15.04 18.63
N VAL A 71 -2.27 -15.36 18.46
CA VAL A 71 -1.44 -15.05 17.31
C VAL A 71 -0.78 -16.33 16.82
N VAL A 72 -0.63 -16.48 15.53
CA VAL A 72 0.00 -17.65 14.92
C VAL A 72 1.26 -17.19 14.19
N PRO A 73 2.47 -17.60 14.63
CA PRO A 73 3.68 -17.40 13.84
C PRO A 73 3.66 -18.32 12.61
N ASP A 74 4.35 -17.91 11.54
CA ASP A 74 4.65 -18.80 10.41
C ASP A 74 5.72 -19.85 10.80
N CYS A 75 6.00 -20.78 9.86
CA CYS A 75 6.95 -21.88 10.12
C CYS A 75 8.38 -21.40 10.37
N GLU A 76 8.75 -20.21 9.92
CA GLU A 76 10.08 -19.62 10.06
C GLU A 76 10.16 -18.63 11.25
N GLY A 77 9.01 -18.32 11.86
CA GLY A 77 8.92 -17.34 12.96
C GLY A 77 9.15 -15.90 12.52
N ALA A 78 9.22 -15.65 11.21
CA ALA A 78 9.50 -14.33 10.66
C ALA A 78 8.23 -13.46 10.53
N ARG A 79 7.06 -14.08 10.45
CA ARG A 79 5.76 -13.41 10.33
C ARG A 79 4.75 -13.97 11.32
N TYR A 80 3.78 -13.12 11.62
CA TYR A 80 2.68 -13.40 12.54
C TYR A 80 1.35 -13.11 11.84
N ARG A 81 0.31 -13.82 12.23
CA ARG A 81 -1.06 -13.55 11.77
C ARG A 81 -2.07 -13.83 12.86
N MET A 82 -3.24 -13.24 12.76
CA MET A 82 -4.43 -13.60 13.52
C MET A 82 -5.39 -14.39 12.66
N LEU A 83 -6.09 -15.34 13.27
CA LEU A 83 -7.29 -15.92 12.66
C LEU A 83 -8.35 -14.83 12.51
N GLU A 84 -9.14 -14.86 11.42
CA GLU A 84 -10.10 -13.80 11.10
C GLU A 84 -11.07 -13.53 12.26
N THR A 85 -11.60 -14.57 12.89
CA THR A 85 -12.52 -14.44 14.04
C THR A 85 -11.87 -13.77 15.25
N ILE A 86 -10.58 -14.03 15.49
CA ILE A 86 -9.80 -13.41 16.56
C ILE A 86 -9.51 -11.95 16.20
N ARG A 87 -9.17 -11.69 14.94
CA ARG A 87 -8.92 -10.34 14.42
C ARG A 87 -10.18 -9.46 14.52
N ASP A 88 -11.32 -9.98 14.15
CA ASP A 88 -12.60 -9.24 14.26
C ASP A 88 -12.93 -8.91 15.70
N TYR A 89 -12.74 -9.87 16.62
CA TYR A 89 -12.88 -9.61 18.05
C TYR A 89 -11.93 -8.49 18.53
N ALA A 90 -10.65 -8.60 18.19
CA ALA A 90 -9.64 -7.60 18.57
C ALA A 90 -9.95 -6.20 17.98
N ARG A 91 -10.49 -6.15 16.74
CA ARG A 91 -10.93 -4.92 16.07
C ARG A 91 -12.12 -4.28 16.77
N ASP A 92 -13.08 -5.07 17.25
CA ASP A 92 -14.19 -4.55 18.05
C ASP A 92 -13.66 -3.91 19.34
N ARG A 93 -12.75 -4.58 20.06
CA ARG A 93 -12.11 -4.05 21.27
C ARG A 93 -11.28 -2.78 21.00
N LEU A 94 -10.60 -2.71 19.85
CA LEU A 94 -9.86 -1.51 19.43
C LEU A 94 -10.81 -0.31 19.22
N ARG A 95 -11.98 -0.55 18.62
CA ARG A 95 -13.02 0.47 18.45
C ARG A 95 -13.56 0.96 19.78
N GLU A 96 -13.83 0.06 20.72
CA GLU A 96 -14.28 0.38 22.07
C GLU A 96 -13.29 1.28 22.82
N ARG A 97 -11.98 1.14 22.53
CA ARG A 97 -10.93 1.99 23.10
C ARG A 97 -10.77 3.34 22.42
N GLY A 98 -11.42 3.56 21.26
CA GLY A 98 -11.29 4.79 20.49
C GLY A 98 -9.94 4.99 19.79
N GLU A 99 -9.07 3.96 19.75
CA GLU A 99 -7.71 4.05 19.18
C GLU A 99 -7.67 3.80 17.66
N SER A 100 -8.79 3.38 17.05
CA SER A 100 -8.82 2.89 15.65
C SER A 100 -8.29 3.89 14.64
N ALA A 101 -8.66 5.17 14.74
CA ALA A 101 -8.23 6.19 13.78
C ALA A 101 -6.71 6.43 13.85
N ALA A 102 -6.17 6.66 15.06
CA ALA A 102 -4.75 6.89 15.25
C ALA A 102 -3.88 5.71 14.78
N LEU A 103 -4.37 4.48 15.01
CA LEU A 103 -3.66 3.28 14.60
C LEU A 103 -3.67 3.08 13.08
N ARG A 104 -4.79 3.38 12.42
CA ARG A 104 -4.88 3.34 10.95
C ARG A 104 -3.97 4.36 10.29
N VAL A 105 -3.82 5.56 10.87
CA VAL A 105 -2.83 6.55 10.41
C VAL A 105 -1.41 5.99 10.47
N ARG A 106 -1.04 5.36 11.61
CA ARG A 106 0.30 4.74 11.76
C ARG A 106 0.51 3.60 10.78
N HIS A 107 -0.47 2.70 10.63
CA HIS A 107 -0.46 1.62 9.65
C HIS A 107 -0.29 2.15 8.22
N CYS A 108 -1.08 3.14 7.82
CA CYS A 108 -0.98 3.75 6.50
C CYS A 108 0.42 4.35 6.27
N ARG A 109 0.96 5.11 7.24
CA ARG A 109 2.31 5.69 7.16
C ARG A 109 3.39 4.62 7.01
N CYS A 110 3.31 3.53 7.76
CA CYS A 110 4.22 2.39 7.67
C CYS A 110 4.21 1.80 6.26
N PHE A 111 3.04 1.56 5.67
CA PHE A 111 2.93 0.96 4.36
C PHE A 111 3.17 1.93 3.19
N VAL A 112 2.96 3.23 3.37
CA VAL A 112 3.45 4.26 2.43
C VAL A 112 4.97 4.22 2.36
N LYS A 113 5.64 4.24 3.52
CA LYS A 113 7.10 4.15 3.58
C LYS A 113 7.61 2.86 2.95
N PHE A 114 7.02 1.71 3.28
CA PHE A 114 7.39 0.42 2.71
C PHE A 114 7.26 0.39 1.18
N ALA A 115 6.19 0.97 0.62
CA ALA A 115 5.99 1.06 -0.83
C ALA A 115 7.02 1.98 -1.50
N GLU A 116 7.34 3.12 -0.88
CA GLU A 116 8.37 4.05 -1.39
C GLU A 116 9.78 3.47 -1.28
N ASP A 117 10.09 2.75 -0.21
CA ASP A 117 11.36 2.03 -0.06
C ASP A 117 11.52 0.94 -1.14
N ALA A 118 10.41 0.31 -1.56
CA ALA A 118 10.40 -0.68 -2.63
C ALA A 118 10.54 -0.07 -4.04
N GLU A 119 10.03 1.15 -4.28
CA GLU A 119 9.92 1.77 -5.61
C GLU A 119 11.21 1.72 -6.43
N PRO A 120 12.40 2.12 -5.93
CA PRO A 120 13.63 2.10 -6.71
C PRO A 120 14.07 0.69 -7.12
N HIS A 121 13.77 -0.32 -6.33
CA HIS A 121 14.11 -1.71 -6.60
C HIS A 121 13.20 -2.36 -7.67
N LEU A 122 12.09 -1.71 -8.03
CA LEU A 122 11.18 -2.19 -9.06
C LEU A 122 11.55 -1.71 -10.47
N GLU A 123 12.61 -0.93 -10.63
CA GLU A 123 13.08 -0.45 -11.95
C GLU A 123 13.89 -1.50 -12.73
N GLY A 124 14.23 -2.60 -12.09
CA GLY A 124 15.05 -3.70 -12.60
C GLY A 124 16.20 -3.96 -11.63
N GLY A 125 17.03 -4.96 -11.95
CA GLY A 125 18.15 -5.35 -11.11
C GLY A 125 17.96 -6.73 -10.47
N GLU A 126 19.00 -7.19 -9.77
CA GLU A 126 19.02 -8.54 -9.19
C GLU A 126 18.06 -8.72 -8.02
N ASP A 127 17.77 -7.67 -7.29
CA ASP A 127 16.90 -7.67 -6.11
C ASP A 127 15.40 -7.41 -6.44
N GLN A 128 15.06 -7.10 -7.71
CA GLN A 128 13.66 -6.88 -8.12
C GLN A 128 12.72 -8.06 -7.78
N PRO A 129 13.09 -9.34 -8.04
CA PRO A 129 12.22 -10.47 -7.71
C PRO A 129 11.90 -10.55 -6.21
N ASP A 130 12.88 -10.27 -5.35
CA ASP A 130 12.74 -10.31 -3.90
C ASP A 130 11.80 -9.21 -3.41
N TRP A 131 11.93 -7.98 -3.94
CA TRP A 131 11.04 -6.87 -3.60
C TRP A 131 9.62 -7.10 -4.11
N LEU A 132 9.46 -7.66 -5.30
CA LEU A 132 8.15 -8.08 -5.80
C LEU A 132 7.51 -9.15 -4.90
N ALA A 133 8.29 -10.09 -4.37
CA ALA A 133 7.80 -11.11 -3.43
C ALA A 133 7.40 -10.49 -2.08
N LYS A 134 8.21 -9.56 -1.54
CA LYS A 134 7.89 -8.82 -0.30
C LYS A 134 6.59 -8.02 -0.44
N LEU A 135 6.40 -7.32 -1.56
CA LEU A 135 5.17 -6.56 -1.83
C LEU A 135 3.94 -7.47 -1.98
N GLU A 136 4.09 -8.66 -2.58
CA GLU A 136 3.01 -9.65 -2.69
C GLU A 136 2.57 -10.15 -1.31
N VAL A 137 3.52 -10.41 -0.42
CA VAL A 137 3.25 -10.84 0.97
C VAL A 137 2.53 -9.74 1.75
N GLU A 138 2.81 -8.47 1.48
CA GLU A 138 2.17 -7.32 2.16
C GLU A 138 0.97 -6.76 1.40
N HIS A 139 0.53 -7.39 0.30
CA HIS A 139 -0.49 -6.84 -0.59
C HIS A 139 -1.80 -6.51 0.14
N ASP A 140 -2.26 -7.35 1.07
CA ASP A 140 -3.48 -7.08 1.84
C ASP A 140 -3.33 -5.87 2.78
N ASN A 141 -2.14 -5.69 3.37
CA ASN A 141 -1.84 -4.49 4.16
C ASN A 141 -1.81 -3.22 3.29
N LEU A 142 -1.22 -3.31 2.09
CA LEU A 142 -1.20 -2.21 1.13
C LEU A 142 -2.62 -1.84 0.65
N ARG A 143 -3.47 -2.84 0.38
CA ARG A 143 -4.91 -2.63 0.09
C ARG A 143 -5.63 -1.95 1.25
N SER A 144 -5.36 -2.39 2.49
CA SER A 144 -5.95 -1.80 3.68
C SER A 144 -5.53 -0.33 3.86
N ALA A 145 -4.26 -0.02 3.62
CA ALA A 145 -3.74 1.34 3.66
C ALA A 145 -4.37 2.24 2.58
N LEU A 146 -4.48 1.75 1.34
CA LEU A 146 -5.15 2.44 0.23
C LEU A 146 -6.63 2.68 0.53
N GLY A 147 -7.36 1.65 0.98
CA GLY A 147 -8.78 1.76 1.33
C GLY A 147 -9.01 2.85 2.38
N TRP A 148 -8.24 2.80 3.46
CA TRP A 148 -8.34 3.80 4.52
C TRP A 148 -7.99 5.21 4.01
N SER A 149 -6.93 5.36 3.23
CA SER A 149 -6.52 6.68 2.71
C SER A 149 -7.56 7.30 1.78
N LEU A 150 -8.39 6.49 1.14
CA LEU A 150 -9.51 6.97 0.32
C LEU A 150 -10.81 7.23 1.11
N GLU A 151 -10.95 6.69 2.32
CA GLU A 151 -12.08 6.96 3.20
C GLU A 151 -11.91 8.31 3.94
N GLU A 152 -10.69 8.65 4.33
CA GLU A 152 -10.38 9.82 5.15
C GLU A 152 -10.02 11.06 4.31
N SER A 153 -10.44 12.22 4.77
CA SER A 153 -10.18 13.49 4.06
C SER A 153 -8.70 13.89 4.02
N GLU A 154 -7.92 13.47 5.01
CA GLU A 154 -6.50 13.73 5.11
C GLU A 154 -5.63 12.64 4.46
N GLY A 155 -6.27 11.59 3.93
CA GLY A 155 -5.57 10.45 3.32
C GLY A 155 -5.17 10.65 1.86
N ASP A 156 -5.62 11.70 1.20
CA ASP A 156 -5.46 11.92 -0.25
C ASP A 156 -4.00 11.88 -0.71
N GLU A 157 -3.08 12.49 0.05
CA GLU A 157 -1.64 12.47 -0.26
C GLU A 157 -1.06 11.06 -0.12
N ALA A 158 -1.46 10.30 0.91
CA ALA A 158 -1.04 8.91 1.10
C ALA A 158 -1.52 8.00 -0.04
N ALA A 159 -2.77 8.19 -0.51
CA ALA A 159 -3.31 7.46 -1.64
C ALA A 159 -2.51 7.72 -2.93
N LEU A 160 -2.17 8.98 -3.21
CA LEU A 160 -1.35 9.36 -4.38
C LEU A 160 0.06 8.77 -4.29
N ARG A 161 0.70 8.81 -3.12
CA ARG A 161 2.04 8.25 -2.89
C ARG A 161 2.06 6.74 -3.07
N LEU A 162 1.10 6.02 -2.46
CA LEU A 162 0.97 4.58 -2.61
C LEU A 162 0.75 4.18 -4.08
N THR A 163 -0.17 4.84 -4.79
CA THR A 163 -0.45 4.51 -6.18
C THR A 163 0.75 4.78 -7.09
N GLY A 164 1.48 5.89 -6.83
CA GLY A 164 2.71 6.22 -7.56
C GLY A 164 3.83 5.21 -7.35
N ALA A 165 4.01 4.70 -6.13
CA ALA A 165 5.07 3.75 -5.80
C ALA A 165 4.76 2.31 -6.26
N LEU A 166 3.49 1.88 -6.21
CA LEU A 166 3.09 0.49 -6.42
C LEU A 166 2.83 0.10 -7.88
N TYR A 167 2.79 1.04 -8.85
CA TYR A 167 2.34 0.71 -10.20
C TYR A 167 3.18 -0.36 -10.89
N ARG A 168 4.50 -0.39 -10.66
CA ARG A 168 5.37 -1.44 -11.21
C ARG A 168 5.07 -2.80 -10.60
N PHE A 169 4.83 -2.85 -9.31
CA PHE A 169 4.38 -4.07 -8.64
C PHE A 169 3.11 -4.61 -9.30
N TRP A 170 2.08 -3.80 -9.45
CA TRP A 170 0.83 -4.21 -10.11
C TRP A 170 1.05 -4.63 -11.57
N ALA A 171 1.92 -3.91 -12.28
CA ALA A 171 2.26 -4.23 -13.66
C ALA A 171 2.99 -5.57 -13.81
N HIS A 172 3.87 -5.94 -12.87
CA HIS A 172 4.66 -7.17 -12.92
C HIS A 172 3.91 -8.40 -12.38
N ARG A 173 3.03 -8.21 -11.39
CA ARG A 173 2.31 -9.31 -10.72
C ARG A 173 0.90 -9.57 -11.28
N GLY A 174 0.50 -8.89 -12.35
CA GLY A 174 -0.81 -9.13 -12.98
C GLY A 174 -1.97 -8.40 -12.30
N HIS A 175 -1.70 -7.49 -11.39
CA HIS A 175 -2.72 -6.70 -10.69
C HIS A 175 -3.05 -5.37 -11.39
N ALA A 176 -2.80 -5.25 -12.69
CA ALA A 176 -2.93 -3.99 -13.43
C ALA A 176 -4.35 -3.38 -13.36
N HIS A 177 -5.40 -4.20 -13.39
CA HIS A 177 -6.78 -3.73 -13.25
C HIS A 177 -7.04 -3.10 -11.88
N GLU A 178 -6.58 -3.76 -10.82
CA GLU A 178 -6.69 -3.26 -9.44
C GLU A 178 -5.91 -1.95 -9.26
N GLY A 179 -4.66 -1.94 -9.73
CA GLY A 179 -3.82 -0.74 -9.65
C GLY A 179 -4.42 0.45 -10.37
N ARG A 180 -5.01 0.24 -11.56
CA ARG A 180 -5.73 1.30 -12.28
C ARG A 180 -6.90 1.85 -11.47
N GLN A 181 -7.72 0.99 -10.86
CA GLN A 181 -8.85 1.42 -10.04
C GLN A 181 -8.40 2.27 -8.85
N TRP A 182 -7.32 1.87 -8.16
CA TRP A 182 -6.75 2.66 -7.07
C TRP A 182 -6.23 4.02 -7.54
N CYS A 183 -5.55 4.07 -8.69
CA CYS A 183 -5.08 5.34 -9.29
C CYS A 183 -6.26 6.25 -9.64
N GLU A 184 -7.29 5.73 -10.31
CA GLU A 184 -8.49 6.49 -10.69
C GLU A 184 -9.20 7.08 -9.47
N ALA A 185 -9.32 6.29 -8.39
CA ALA A 185 -9.93 6.74 -7.14
C ALA A 185 -9.11 7.86 -6.48
N ALA A 186 -7.78 7.70 -6.37
CA ALA A 186 -6.90 8.70 -5.75
C ALA A 186 -6.85 10.01 -6.57
N LEU A 187 -6.76 9.92 -7.89
CA LEU A 187 -6.76 11.07 -8.79
C LEU A 187 -8.10 11.80 -8.80
N GLY A 188 -9.20 11.05 -8.75
CA GLY A 188 -10.56 11.61 -8.70
C GLY A 188 -10.81 12.45 -7.45
N ARG A 189 -10.40 11.97 -6.28
CA ARG A 189 -10.51 12.71 -4.99
C ARG A 189 -9.72 14.01 -4.97
N THR A 190 -8.62 14.07 -5.71
CA THR A 190 -7.74 15.23 -5.78
C THR A 190 -7.95 16.09 -7.04
N ALA A 191 -9.04 15.88 -7.78
CA ALA A 191 -9.39 16.66 -8.96
C ALA A 191 -9.51 18.15 -8.63
N GLY A 192 -8.93 19.01 -9.48
CA GLY A 192 -8.95 20.47 -9.28
C GLY A 192 -7.99 21.00 -8.22
N ARG A 193 -7.24 20.15 -7.53
CA ARG A 193 -6.18 20.61 -6.60
C ARG A 193 -4.88 20.93 -7.35
N PRO A 194 -3.99 21.76 -6.77
CA PRO A 194 -2.68 22.02 -7.34
C PRO A 194 -1.88 20.75 -7.62
N GLY A 195 -1.02 20.77 -8.63
CA GLY A 195 -0.12 19.67 -8.95
C GLY A 195 0.91 19.45 -7.85
N THR A 196 1.08 18.18 -7.42
CA THR A 196 2.13 17.75 -6.50
C THR A 196 2.94 16.63 -7.14
N LEU A 197 4.14 16.35 -6.61
CA LEU A 197 4.96 15.22 -7.07
C LEU A 197 4.24 13.89 -6.91
N ALA A 198 3.48 13.71 -5.84
CA ALA A 198 2.68 12.51 -5.62
C ALA A 198 1.58 12.37 -6.69
N ARG A 199 0.88 13.46 -7.03
CA ARG A 199 -0.13 13.46 -8.09
C ARG A 199 0.48 13.18 -9.46
N LEU A 200 1.65 13.77 -9.77
CA LEU A 200 2.39 13.48 -10.99
C LEU A 200 2.72 11.98 -11.11
N LYS A 201 3.29 11.39 -10.06
CA LYS A 201 3.59 9.94 -10.02
C LYS A 201 2.33 9.08 -10.20
N ALA A 202 1.22 9.44 -9.56
CA ALA A 202 -0.05 8.74 -9.71
C ALA A 202 -0.64 8.85 -11.14
N LEU A 203 -0.53 10.01 -11.80
CA LEU A 203 -0.92 10.19 -13.20
C LEU A 203 -0.08 9.31 -14.13
N HIS A 204 1.24 9.31 -13.95
CA HIS A 204 2.14 8.44 -14.72
C HIS A 204 1.83 6.96 -14.49
N ALA A 205 1.58 6.55 -13.24
CA ALA A 205 1.18 5.21 -12.87
C ALA A 205 -0.13 4.79 -13.56
N SER A 206 -1.16 5.65 -13.47
CA SER A 206 -2.46 5.42 -14.10
C SER A 206 -2.34 5.27 -15.61
N GLY A 207 -1.61 6.18 -16.29
CA GLY A 207 -1.39 6.12 -17.73
C GLY A 207 -0.65 4.85 -18.16
N THR A 208 0.38 4.44 -17.41
CA THR A 208 1.15 3.22 -17.69
C THR A 208 0.30 1.95 -17.52
N LEU A 209 -0.49 1.85 -16.46
CA LEU A 209 -1.38 0.71 -16.23
C LEU A 209 -2.50 0.66 -17.26
N THR A 210 -3.06 1.82 -17.62
CA THR A 210 -4.10 1.94 -18.67
C THR A 210 -3.59 1.48 -20.01
N TRP A 211 -2.33 1.84 -20.38
CA TRP A 211 -1.68 1.34 -21.58
C TRP A 211 -1.52 -0.17 -21.59
N ARG A 212 -1.03 -0.75 -20.47
CA ARG A 212 -0.88 -2.21 -20.33
C ARG A 212 -2.20 -2.97 -20.49
N LEU A 213 -3.30 -2.34 -20.12
CA LEU A 213 -4.66 -2.89 -20.29
C LEU A 213 -5.26 -2.69 -21.69
N GLY A 214 -4.50 -2.06 -22.62
CA GLY A 214 -4.89 -1.89 -24.02
C GLY A 214 -5.72 -0.64 -24.31
N ASP A 215 -6.02 0.19 -23.33
CA ASP A 215 -6.70 1.47 -23.57
C ASP A 215 -5.68 2.55 -23.96
N ILE A 216 -5.36 2.58 -25.24
CA ILE A 216 -4.35 3.48 -25.82
C ILE A 216 -4.75 4.96 -25.71
N ILE A 217 -6.05 5.25 -25.92
CA ILE A 217 -6.56 6.63 -25.92
C ILE A 217 -6.53 7.19 -24.50
N GLY A 218 -7.07 6.46 -23.54
CA GLY A 218 -7.05 6.85 -22.14
C GLY A 218 -5.63 6.99 -21.59
N ALA A 219 -4.74 6.06 -21.92
CA ALA A 219 -3.34 6.09 -21.53
C ALA A 219 -2.62 7.35 -22.03
N ARG A 220 -2.80 7.67 -23.33
CA ARG A 220 -2.20 8.86 -23.95
C ARG A 220 -2.64 10.14 -23.24
N SER A 221 -3.94 10.29 -23.01
CA SER A 221 -4.50 11.46 -22.30
C SER A 221 -3.92 11.63 -20.89
N LEU A 222 -3.80 10.54 -20.11
CA LEU A 222 -3.21 10.56 -18.78
C LEU A 222 -1.72 10.90 -18.79
N LEU A 223 -0.97 10.35 -19.74
CA LEU A 223 0.46 10.61 -19.88
C LEU A 223 0.73 12.03 -20.39
N GLU A 224 -0.10 12.59 -21.25
CA GLU A 224 0.01 14.00 -21.68
C GLU A 224 -0.24 14.96 -20.50
N GLN A 225 -1.19 14.65 -19.60
CA GLN A 225 -1.38 15.39 -18.35
C GLN A 225 -0.16 15.27 -17.44
N ALA A 226 0.40 14.06 -17.32
CA ALA A 226 1.62 13.84 -16.53
C ALA A 226 2.82 14.60 -17.12
N LEU A 227 2.95 14.66 -18.45
CA LEU A 227 4.01 15.43 -19.14
C LEU A 227 3.90 16.92 -18.86
N ALA A 228 2.70 17.48 -18.96
CA ALA A 228 2.48 18.90 -18.64
C ALA A 228 2.86 19.19 -17.19
N MET A 229 2.37 18.37 -16.25
CA MET A 229 2.66 18.54 -14.81
C MET A 229 4.14 18.35 -14.48
N SER A 230 4.85 17.40 -15.12
CA SER A 230 6.30 17.21 -14.88
C SER A 230 7.10 18.43 -15.28
N ARG A 231 6.71 19.10 -16.37
CA ARG A 231 7.34 20.35 -16.83
C ARG A 231 7.05 21.52 -15.89
N GLU A 232 5.80 21.65 -15.42
CA GLU A 232 5.41 22.67 -14.44
C GLU A 232 6.17 22.52 -13.11
N LEU A 233 6.35 21.28 -12.64
CA LEU A 233 7.06 20.98 -11.39
C LEU A 233 8.59 20.91 -11.57
N GLY A 234 9.10 20.90 -12.79
CA GLY A 234 10.53 20.75 -13.07
C GLY A 234 11.09 19.33 -12.79
N ASP A 235 10.22 18.31 -12.69
CA ASP A 235 10.66 16.92 -12.49
C ASP A 235 11.12 16.28 -13.80
N ARG A 236 12.40 16.47 -14.10
CA ARG A 236 13.05 15.95 -15.31
C ARG A 236 13.04 14.42 -15.36
N SER A 237 13.20 13.76 -14.22
CA SER A 237 13.19 12.28 -14.17
C SER A 237 11.84 11.70 -14.58
N CYS A 238 10.76 12.24 -14.02
CA CYS A 238 9.41 11.82 -14.42
C CYS A 238 9.10 12.23 -15.87
N GLU A 239 9.52 13.43 -16.31
CA GLU A 239 9.37 13.87 -17.71
C GLU A 239 9.98 12.85 -18.68
N GLY A 240 11.22 12.40 -18.44
CA GLY A 240 11.88 11.38 -19.28
C GLY A 240 11.12 10.06 -19.34
N ARG A 241 10.62 9.57 -18.20
CA ARG A 241 9.81 8.34 -18.14
C ARG A 241 8.48 8.48 -18.89
N VAL A 242 7.80 9.60 -18.73
CA VAL A 242 6.53 9.87 -19.43
C VAL A 242 6.74 9.96 -20.92
N LEU A 243 7.79 10.66 -21.40
CA LEU A 243 8.15 10.74 -22.80
C LEU A 243 8.46 9.37 -23.40
N SER A 244 9.17 8.50 -22.66
CA SER A 244 9.43 7.13 -23.10
C SER A 244 8.15 6.33 -23.30
N ASN A 245 7.17 6.48 -22.38
CA ASN A 245 5.89 5.80 -22.49
C ASN A 245 5.04 6.34 -23.66
N LEU A 246 5.03 7.67 -23.88
CA LEU A 246 4.33 8.28 -25.04
C LEU A 246 4.98 7.84 -26.35
N GLY A 247 6.31 7.72 -26.41
CA GLY A 247 7.03 7.16 -27.54
C GLY A 247 6.64 5.71 -27.84
N GLY A 248 6.53 4.88 -26.79
CA GLY A 248 6.04 3.50 -26.90
C GLY A 248 4.60 3.42 -27.42
N ILE A 249 3.71 4.30 -26.97
CA ILE A 249 2.35 4.40 -27.48
C ILE A 249 2.35 4.81 -28.95
N ALA A 250 3.16 5.78 -29.35
CA ALA A 250 3.25 6.24 -30.75
C ALA A 250 3.75 5.12 -31.67
N ILE A 251 4.75 4.31 -31.25
CA ILE A 251 5.17 3.11 -31.99
C ILE A 251 4.01 2.15 -32.18
N HIS A 252 3.23 1.91 -31.13
CA HIS A 252 2.08 1.00 -31.20
C HIS A 252 0.98 1.51 -32.16
N GLN A 253 0.89 2.83 -32.36
CA GLN A 253 -0.02 3.47 -33.29
C GLN A 253 0.57 3.61 -34.71
N ALA A 254 1.79 3.14 -34.97
CA ALA A 254 2.55 3.33 -36.21
C ALA A 254 2.75 4.81 -36.58
N ASP A 255 2.84 5.70 -35.57
CA ASP A 255 3.19 7.11 -35.72
C ASP A 255 4.69 7.31 -35.47
N ASP A 256 5.49 6.96 -36.47
CA ASP A 256 6.96 6.96 -36.36
C ASP A 256 7.51 8.37 -36.09
N ALA A 257 6.86 9.42 -36.61
CA ALA A 257 7.30 10.80 -36.40
C ALA A 257 7.10 11.24 -34.94
N ALA A 258 5.96 10.95 -34.33
CA ALA A 258 5.70 11.24 -32.94
C ALA A 258 6.59 10.37 -32.02
N ALA A 259 6.77 9.09 -32.37
CA ALA A 259 7.64 8.19 -31.64
C ALA A 259 9.08 8.71 -31.56
N GLN A 260 9.64 9.07 -32.71
CA GLN A 260 10.98 9.65 -32.79
C GLN A 260 11.09 10.93 -31.93
N ALA A 261 10.14 11.86 -32.07
CA ALA A 261 10.15 13.13 -31.34
C ALA A 261 10.11 12.94 -29.79
N PHE A 262 9.30 12.00 -29.29
CA PHE A 262 9.22 11.71 -27.87
C PHE A 262 10.46 11.00 -27.36
N LEU A 263 10.96 9.99 -28.08
CA LEU A 263 12.11 9.20 -27.63
C LEU A 263 13.42 10.02 -27.68
N GLU A 264 13.63 10.88 -28.67
CA GLU A 264 14.78 11.79 -28.71
C GLU A 264 14.81 12.72 -27.48
N GLN A 265 13.66 13.31 -27.12
CA GLN A 265 13.55 14.13 -25.90
C GLN A 265 13.85 13.31 -24.64
N ALA A 266 13.30 12.07 -24.54
CA ALA A 266 13.56 11.19 -23.40
C ALA A 266 15.06 10.87 -23.25
N VAL A 267 15.75 10.55 -24.36
CA VAL A 267 17.19 10.25 -24.38
C VAL A 267 18.01 11.44 -23.89
N VAL A 268 17.68 12.66 -24.31
CA VAL A 268 18.37 13.88 -23.84
C VAL A 268 18.25 14.02 -22.33
N ILE A 269 17.06 13.74 -21.77
CA ILE A 269 16.81 13.84 -20.32
C ILE A 269 17.56 12.77 -19.54
N HIS A 270 17.56 11.51 -20.02
CA HIS A 270 18.21 10.40 -19.33
C HIS A 270 19.75 10.44 -19.35
N ARG A 271 20.33 11.28 -20.24
CA ARG A 271 21.79 11.49 -20.34
C ARG A 271 22.30 12.69 -19.52
N ALA A 272 21.42 13.57 -19.09
CA ALA A 272 21.74 14.76 -18.31
C ALA A 272 21.76 14.48 -16.80
#